data_d68c5b571f050e2e73622d01baf5f8bc
#
_entry.id   d68c5b571f050e2e73622d01baf5f8bc
#
_cell.length_a   1.000
_cell.length_b   1.000
_cell.length_c   1.000
_cell.angle_alpha   90.00
_cell.angle_beta   90.00
_cell.angle_gamma   90.00
#
_symmetry.space_group_name_H-M   'P 1'
#
loop_
_entity.id
_entity.type
_entity.pdbx_description
1 polymer ?
#
loop_
_entity_poly.entity_id
_entity_poly.type
_entity_poly.pdbx_seq_one_letter_code
_entity_poly.pdbx_strand_id
1 'polypeptide(L)'
;METIESWSARPDVRGARLADPDMGAENRRIAPFGPCPGVEFVTLEGIVQPFPLHFHDFWTIGQMVGGRRRMTCRGEVHDLGPEDLVLFGSGEVHGCKPLDDAPLMYRSVVVPVGLFAQAFAESHGIGAASLPDGGPACRFKSVVVRDAALSACMDRLYAFARTDSAHDPLEEEEALWALLAQTARYCESEAAEPPAPEAPSAANVARARAYLEERFASCITLDDLACCAGVSRYHLIRVFSEETGLTPHRYLQAVRANRARDLLAAGVDPAEVAARSGFADQAHMGRVYKSFYGITPGSYRTAARTRVREG
;
A
#
# COMPACT_ATOMS: atom_id res chain seq x y z
N MET A 1 -1.76 -1.17 -26.42
CA MET A 1 -1.30 -2.30 -25.59
C MET A 1 0.18 -2.05 -25.33
N GLU A 2 0.47 -1.15 -24.37
CA GLU A 2 1.86 -0.93 -23.92
C GLU A 2 2.19 -2.09 -22.98
N THR A 3 3.15 -2.89 -23.39
CA THR A 3 3.61 -4.06 -22.65
C THR A 3 4.35 -3.66 -21.37
N ILE A 4 4.31 -4.52 -20.35
CA ILE A 4 4.99 -4.40 -19.04
C ILE A 4 6.50 -4.05 -19.18
N GLU A 5 7.11 -4.32 -20.33
CA GLU A 5 8.51 -4.00 -20.64
C GLU A 5 8.83 -2.49 -20.63
N SER A 6 7.86 -1.60 -20.85
CA SER A 6 8.11 -0.14 -20.83
C SER A 6 8.39 0.43 -19.42
N TRP A 7 8.16 -0.36 -18.37
CA TRP A 7 8.40 0.05 -16.99
C TRP A 7 9.81 -0.25 -16.46
N SER A 8 10.56 -1.16 -17.10
CA SER A 8 11.91 -1.53 -16.69
C SER A 8 13.00 -0.62 -17.30
N ALA A 9 12.67 0.19 -18.31
CA ALA A 9 13.58 1.17 -18.87
C ALA A 9 13.78 2.31 -17.89
N ARG A 10 14.95 2.44 -17.29
CA ARG A 10 15.36 3.57 -16.46
C ARG A 10 15.18 4.86 -17.26
N PRO A 11 14.39 5.84 -16.83
CA PRO A 11 14.57 7.18 -17.32
C PRO A 11 15.94 7.66 -16.80
N ASP A 12 16.81 8.09 -17.73
CA ASP A 12 18.06 8.77 -17.40
C ASP A 12 17.69 10.04 -16.60
N VAL A 13 18.05 10.06 -15.31
CA VAL A 13 17.69 11.16 -14.37
C VAL A 13 18.59 12.38 -14.59
N ARG A 14 19.29 12.47 -15.72
CA ARG A 14 20.12 13.63 -16.10
C ARG A 14 19.33 14.59 -16.98
N GLY A 15 18.33 15.24 -16.41
CA GLY A 15 17.54 16.21 -17.18
C GLY A 15 16.34 16.76 -16.42
N ALA A 16 16.21 16.51 -15.13
CA ALA A 16 15.22 17.19 -14.31
C ALA A 16 15.59 18.68 -14.29
N ARG A 17 14.80 19.51 -14.99
CA ARG A 17 14.83 20.96 -14.80
C ARG A 17 14.69 21.22 -13.31
N LEU A 18 15.53 22.11 -12.80
CA LEU A 18 15.43 22.64 -11.44
C LEU A 18 13.97 23.04 -11.19
N ALA A 19 13.38 22.52 -10.13
CA ALA A 19 12.03 22.85 -9.74
C ALA A 19 11.88 24.36 -9.64
N ASP A 20 10.79 24.87 -10.16
CA ASP A 20 10.37 26.26 -10.01
C ASP A 20 10.31 26.55 -8.50
N PRO A 21 11.01 27.56 -7.99
CA PRO A 21 11.06 27.88 -6.57
C PRO A 21 9.69 28.27 -5.96
N ASP A 22 8.68 28.50 -6.79
CA ASP A 22 7.31 28.83 -6.36
C ASP A 22 6.37 27.60 -6.28
N MET A 23 6.83 26.41 -6.67
CA MET A 23 6.12 25.14 -6.44
C MET A 23 6.34 24.75 -4.99
N GLY A 24 5.29 24.84 -4.17
CA GLY A 24 5.31 24.55 -2.74
C GLY A 24 6.10 23.30 -2.38
N ALA A 25 6.88 23.37 -1.31
CA ALA A 25 7.72 22.27 -0.85
C ALA A 25 6.90 20.98 -0.71
N GLU A 26 7.45 19.84 -1.17
CA GLU A 26 6.83 18.52 -0.96
C GLU A 26 6.50 18.32 0.52
N ASN A 27 5.24 18.11 0.80
CA ASN A 27 4.75 17.83 2.14
C ASN A 27 4.19 16.41 2.21
N ARG A 28 4.69 15.64 3.15
CA ARG A 28 4.34 14.23 3.34
C ARG A 28 4.14 13.99 4.82
N ARG A 29 2.90 13.76 5.21
CA ARG A 29 2.52 13.56 6.61
C ARG A 29 1.87 12.19 6.78
N ILE A 30 2.18 11.57 7.90
CA ILE A 30 1.41 10.46 8.47
C ILE A 30 1.03 10.87 9.88
N ALA A 31 -0.22 10.66 10.21
CA ALA A 31 -0.76 10.85 11.55
C ALA A 31 -1.52 9.58 11.96
N PRO A 32 -1.30 9.07 13.18
CA PRO A 32 -2.12 7.98 13.71
C PRO A 32 -3.55 8.48 13.94
N PHE A 33 -4.51 7.57 13.82
CA PHE A 33 -5.88 7.83 14.24
C PHE A 33 -6.05 7.39 15.70
N GLY A 34 -6.36 8.35 16.59
CA GLY A 34 -6.36 8.14 18.04
C GLY A 34 -7.17 6.93 18.51
N PRO A 35 -8.49 6.83 18.21
CA PRO A 35 -9.35 5.79 18.76
C PRO A 35 -9.00 4.36 18.29
N CYS A 36 -8.46 4.21 17.08
CA CYS A 36 -8.26 2.89 16.46
C CYS A 36 -6.78 2.61 16.17
N PRO A 37 -6.12 1.80 17.00
CA PRO A 37 -4.73 1.42 16.78
C PRO A 37 -4.48 0.79 15.39
N GLY A 38 -3.45 1.31 14.70
CA GLY A 38 -3.06 0.83 13.36
C GLY A 38 -3.72 1.56 12.21
N VAL A 39 -4.77 2.34 12.44
CA VAL A 39 -5.32 3.26 11.43
C VAL A 39 -4.45 4.49 11.35
N GLU A 40 -4.13 4.92 10.13
CA GLU A 40 -3.27 6.07 9.87
C GLU A 40 -3.84 6.95 8.77
N PHE A 41 -3.69 8.26 8.92
CA PHE A 41 -3.90 9.22 7.86
C PHE A 41 -2.59 9.46 7.11
N VAL A 42 -2.65 9.42 5.79
CA VAL A 42 -1.52 9.80 4.93
C VAL A 42 -1.93 10.98 4.07
N THR A 43 -1.13 12.05 4.12
CA THR A 43 -1.31 13.22 3.25
C THR A 43 -0.05 13.41 2.42
N LEU A 44 -0.21 13.51 1.11
CA LEU A 44 0.84 13.75 0.15
C LEU A 44 0.49 15.03 -0.64
N GLU A 45 1.33 16.05 -0.57
CA GLU A 45 1.13 17.33 -1.24
C GLU A 45 2.41 17.72 -2.00
N GLY A 46 2.27 18.29 -3.18
CA GLY A 46 3.40 18.75 -3.96
C GLY A 46 4.26 17.65 -4.58
N ILE A 47 3.76 16.40 -4.66
CA ILE A 47 4.56 15.26 -5.13
C ILE A 47 4.56 15.21 -6.66
N VAL A 48 5.74 15.24 -7.24
CA VAL A 48 5.93 15.15 -8.71
C VAL A 48 6.50 13.80 -9.14
N GLN A 49 7.11 13.03 -8.23
CA GLN A 49 7.72 11.75 -8.57
C GLN A 49 6.68 10.66 -8.82
N PRO A 50 7.01 9.65 -9.65
CA PRO A 50 6.20 8.44 -9.77
C PRO A 50 6.31 7.57 -8.53
N PHE A 51 5.26 6.80 -8.26
CA PHE A 51 5.28 5.66 -7.35
C PHE A 51 5.40 4.39 -8.19
N PRO A 52 6.54 3.69 -8.12
CA PRO A 52 6.71 2.45 -8.88
C PRO A 52 5.79 1.35 -8.34
N LEU A 53 5.58 0.30 -9.14
CA LEU A 53 4.75 -0.83 -8.74
C LEU A 53 5.22 -1.43 -7.40
N HIS A 54 4.30 -1.60 -6.47
CA HIS A 54 4.49 -2.13 -5.12
C HIS A 54 3.15 -2.60 -4.55
N PHE A 55 3.16 -3.21 -3.39
CA PHE A 55 1.96 -3.55 -2.62
C PHE A 55 2.17 -3.24 -1.13
N HIS A 56 1.08 -3.20 -0.41
CA HIS A 56 1.03 -3.04 1.04
C HIS A 56 0.30 -4.23 1.67
N ASP A 57 0.56 -4.51 2.95
CA ASP A 57 -0.12 -5.52 3.75
C ASP A 57 -1.28 -4.97 4.58
N PHE A 58 -1.84 -3.85 4.14
CA PHE A 58 -2.98 -3.15 4.72
C PHE A 58 -3.94 -2.66 3.61
N TRP A 59 -5.15 -2.29 4.00
CA TRP A 59 -6.12 -1.67 3.10
C TRP A 59 -5.86 -0.17 2.99
N THR A 60 -6.09 0.38 1.82
CA THR A 60 -5.96 1.81 1.58
C THR A 60 -7.22 2.37 0.94
N ILE A 61 -7.78 3.39 1.57
CA ILE A 61 -8.88 4.19 1.01
C ILE A 61 -8.28 5.56 0.72
N GLY A 62 -8.06 5.86 -0.56
CA GLY A 62 -7.39 7.07 -0.99
C GLY A 62 -8.30 8.00 -1.78
N GLN A 63 -7.97 9.30 -1.78
CA GLN A 63 -8.68 10.32 -2.54
C GLN A 63 -7.70 11.24 -3.23
N MET A 64 -7.92 11.44 -4.52
CA MET A 64 -7.24 12.46 -5.30
C MET A 64 -7.84 13.83 -4.98
N VAL A 65 -7.04 14.73 -4.42
CA VAL A 65 -7.45 16.10 -4.10
C VAL A 65 -6.98 17.07 -5.19
N GLY A 66 -5.84 16.77 -5.83
CA GLY A 66 -5.31 17.58 -6.94
C GLY A 66 -4.24 16.84 -7.72
N GLY A 67 -3.92 17.37 -8.91
CA GLY A 67 -3.04 16.72 -9.88
C GLY A 67 -3.71 15.59 -10.63
N ARG A 68 -3.02 15.07 -11.65
CA ARG A 68 -3.49 13.93 -12.46
C ARG A 68 -2.44 12.84 -12.51
N ARG A 69 -2.87 11.58 -12.37
CA ARG A 69 -1.97 10.42 -12.33
C ARG A 69 -2.49 9.32 -13.25
N ARG A 70 -1.55 8.65 -13.90
CA ARG A 70 -1.83 7.36 -14.54
C ARG A 70 -1.43 6.26 -13.57
N MET A 71 -2.43 5.55 -13.09
CA MET A 71 -2.26 4.42 -12.17
C MET A 71 -2.34 3.11 -12.93
N THR A 72 -1.50 2.16 -12.55
CA THR A 72 -1.62 0.75 -12.96
C THR A 72 -1.97 -0.07 -11.72
N CYS A 73 -3.03 -0.86 -11.81
CA CYS A 73 -3.46 -1.80 -10.77
C CYS A 73 -4.16 -2.99 -11.44
N ARG A 74 -3.91 -4.21 -10.98
CA ARG A 74 -4.49 -5.45 -11.55
C ARG A 74 -4.27 -5.61 -13.07
N GLY A 75 -3.18 -5.09 -13.60
CA GLY A 75 -2.92 -5.08 -15.04
C GLY A 75 -3.74 -4.06 -15.84
N GLU A 76 -4.65 -3.34 -15.22
CA GLU A 76 -5.44 -2.27 -15.82
C GLU A 76 -4.78 -0.90 -15.59
N VAL A 77 -5.06 0.03 -16.51
CA VAL A 77 -4.54 1.40 -16.46
C VAL A 77 -5.71 2.37 -16.27
N HIS A 78 -5.59 3.23 -15.24
CA HIS A 78 -6.60 4.23 -14.88
C HIS A 78 -5.98 5.62 -14.88
N ASP A 79 -6.61 6.56 -15.56
CA ASP A 79 -6.24 7.98 -15.49
C ASP A 79 -7.05 8.64 -14.36
N LEU A 80 -6.36 9.02 -13.30
CA LEU A 80 -6.93 9.60 -12.09
C LEU A 80 -6.87 11.12 -12.12
N GLY A 81 -7.89 11.75 -11.59
CA GLY A 81 -7.96 13.20 -11.37
C GLY A 81 -8.63 13.53 -10.04
N PRO A 82 -8.82 14.82 -9.74
CA PRO A 82 -9.55 15.25 -8.56
C PRO A 82 -10.92 14.56 -8.47
N GLU A 83 -11.37 14.27 -7.25
CA GLU A 83 -12.59 13.54 -6.88
C GLU A 83 -12.55 12.02 -7.10
N ASP A 84 -11.54 11.47 -7.78
CA ASP A 84 -11.38 10.03 -7.84
C ASP A 84 -10.93 9.48 -6.48
N LEU A 85 -11.63 8.46 -6.02
CA LEU A 85 -11.23 7.65 -4.87
C LEU A 85 -10.56 6.39 -5.39
N VAL A 86 -9.50 5.96 -4.71
CA VAL A 86 -8.78 4.73 -5.01
C VAL A 86 -8.88 3.78 -3.83
N LEU A 87 -9.20 2.52 -4.11
CA LEU A 87 -9.42 1.49 -3.13
C LEU A 87 -8.42 0.35 -3.38
N PHE A 88 -7.45 0.18 -2.48
CA PHE A 88 -6.48 -0.91 -2.60
C PHE A 88 -6.65 -1.91 -1.47
N GLY A 89 -6.81 -3.17 -1.85
CA GLY A 89 -6.78 -4.28 -0.91
C GLY A 89 -5.36 -4.59 -0.42
N SER A 90 -5.29 -5.32 0.68
CA SER A 90 -4.00 -5.85 1.17
C SER A 90 -3.36 -6.76 0.13
N GLY A 91 -2.08 -6.57 -0.12
CA GLY A 91 -1.32 -7.33 -1.13
C GLY A 91 -1.54 -6.91 -2.58
N GLU A 92 -2.38 -5.91 -2.84
CA GLU A 92 -2.73 -5.49 -4.19
C GLU A 92 -1.64 -4.66 -4.84
N VAL A 93 -1.09 -5.15 -5.94
CA VAL A 93 0.00 -4.48 -6.67
C VAL A 93 -0.52 -3.27 -7.42
N HIS A 94 0.02 -2.11 -7.13
CA HIS A 94 -0.32 -0.85 -7.77
C HIS A 94 0.89 0.10 -7.86
N GLY A 95 0.74 1.11 -8.70
CA GLY A 95 1.73 2.18 -8.85
C GLY A 95 1.19 3.28 -9.75
N CYS A 96 1.78 4.46 -9.71
CA CYS A 96 1.32 5.56 -10.56
C CYS A 96 2.45 6.46 -11.05
N LYS A 97 2.22 7.12 -12.18
CA LYS A 97 3.09 8.15 -12.76
C LYS A 97 2.31 9.44 -13.03
N PRO A 98 2.98 10.61 -13.03
CA PRO A 98 2.35 11.85 -13.44
C PRO A 98 1.75 11.75 -14.85
N LEU A 99 0.60 12.37 -15.07
CA LEU A 99 0.01 12.57 -16.40
C LEU A 99 0.33 13.95 -16.97
N ASP A 100 0.60 14.89 -16.07
CA ASP A 100 0.94 16.28 -16.39
C ASP A 100 1.93 16.82 -15.36
N ASP A 101 2.30 18.08 -15.45
CA ASP A 101 3.24 18.73 -14.54
C ASP A 101 2.59 19.16 -13.21
N ALA A 102 1.28 18.95 -13.04
CA ALA A 102 0.59 19.31 -11.82
C ALA A 102 1.00 18.37 -10.66
N PRO A 103 1.42 18.91 -9.52
CA PRO A 103 1.83 18.10 -8.38
C PRO A 103 0.64 17.33 -7.81
N LEU A 104 0.90 16.11 -7.34
CA LEU A 104 -0.09 15.31 -6.64
C LEU A 104 -0.47 15.95 -5.32
N MET A 105 -1.77 16.08 -5.10
CA MET A 105 -2.39 16.29 -3.79
C MET A 105 -3.28 15.08 -3.51
N TYR A 106 -2.91 14.30 -2.52
CA TYR A 106 -3.53 13.01 -2.21
C TYR A 106 -3.64 12.82 -0.71
N ARG A 107 -4.74 12.23 -0.30
CA ARG A 107 -4.95 11.82 1.08
C ARG A 107 -5.49 10.40 1.14
N SER A 108 -5.12 9.64 2.16
CA SER A 108 -5.64 8.28 2.34
C SER A 108 -5.71 7.87 3.79
N VAL A 109 -6.64 6.96 4.06
CA VAL A 109 -6.75 6.23 5.32
C VAL A 109 -6.19 4.83 5.10
N VAL A 110 -5.20 4.49 5.90
CA VAL A 110 -4.60 3.15 5.98
C VAL A 110 -5.33 2.38 7.06
N VAL A 111 -5.79 1.17 6.74
CA VAL A 111 -6.62 0.35 7.63
C VAL A 111 -6.00 -1.04 7.78
N PRO A 112 -5.75 -1.51 9.02
CA PRO A 112 -5.30 -2.86 9.27
C PRO A 112 -6.26 -3.92 8.72
N VAL A 113 -5.71 -5.03 8.23
CA VAL A 113 -6.50 -6.12 7.63
C VAL A 113 -7.60 -6.62 8.54
N GLY A 114 -7.30 -6.87 9.83
CA GLY A 114 -8.28 -7.36 10.80
C GLY A 114 -9.43 -6.38 11.05
N LEU A 115 -9.14 -5.07 11.11
CA LEU A 115 -10.18 -4.06 11.32
C LEU A 115 -11.11 -3.94 10.10
N PHE A 116 -10.53 -3.96 8.88
CA PHE A 116 -11.36 -3.92 7.68
C PHE A 116 -12.19 -5.20 7.53
N ALA A 117 -11.61 -6.35 7.89
CA ALA A 117 -12.32 -7.63 7.93
C ALA A 117 -13.55 -7.61 8.84
N GLN A 118 -13.40 -7.03 10.04
CA GLN A 118 -14.49 -6.85 10.98
C GLN A 118 -15.59 -5.95 10.39
N ALA A 119 -15.21 -4.79 9.85
CA ALA A 119 -16.15 -3.86 9.24
C ALA A 119 -16.92 -4.49 8.05
N PHE A 120 -16.23 -5.27 7.23
CA PHE A 120 -16.84 -6.01 6.13
C PHE A 120 -17.86 -7.03 6.64
N ALA A 121 -17.48 -7.83 7.64
CA ALA A 121 -18.36 -8.84 8.22
C ALA A 121 -19.63 -8.23 8.83
N GLU A 122 -19.48 -7.17 9.63
CA GLU A 122 -20.60 -6.47 10.22
C GLU A 122 -21.53 -5.86 9.17
N SER A 123 -20.97 -5.26 8.11
CA SER A 123 -21.74 -4.66 7.02
C SER A 123 -22.53 -5.67 6.20
N HIS A 124 -22.12 -6.94 6.18
CA HIS A 124 -22.75 -8.02 5.42
C HIS A 124 -23.49 -9.04 6.29
N GLY A 125 -23.61 -8.77 7.60
CA GLY A 125 -24.27 -9.67 8.55
C GLY A 125 -23.56 -11.01 8.73
N ILE A 126 -22.25 -11.07 8.48
CA ILE A 126 -21.41 -12.25 8.65
C ILE A 126 -20.94 -12.29 10.10
N GLY A 127 -21.17 -13.39 10.81
CA GLY A 127 -20.71 -13.55 12.19
C GLY A 127 -19.17 -13.55 12.27
N ALA A 128 -18.60 -12.85 13.26
CA ALA A 128 -17.15 -12.76 13.44
C ALA A 128 -16.44 -14.13 13.55
N ALA A 129 -17.13 -15.15 14.08
CA ALA A 129 -16.62 -16.51 14.18
C ALA A 129 -16.47 -17.23 12.82
N SER A 130 -17.02 -16.66 11.75
CA SER A 130 -16.94 -17.22 10.38
C SER A 130 -15.83 -16.59 9.55
N LEU A 131 -15.04 -15.67 10.14
CA LEU A 131 -13.91 -15.06 9.46
C LEU A 131 -12.71 -16.02 9.54
N PRO A 132 -12.09 -16.35 8.39
CA PRO A 132 -10.84 -17.12 8.40
C PRO A 132 -9.71 -16.35 9.07
N ASP A 133 -8.71 -17.06 9.61
CA ASP A 133 -7.46 -16.47 10.05
C ASP A 133 -6.83 -15.68 8.89
N GLY A 134 -6.72 -14.36 9.02
CA GLY A 134 -6.25 -13.48 7.94
C GLY A 134 -7.33 -12.57 7.34
N GLY A 135 -8.58 -12.67 7.78
CA GLY A 135 -9.69 -11.85 7.33
C GLY A 135 -10.51 -12.50 6.20
N PRO A 136 -11.63 -11.87 5.79
CA PRO A 136 -12.44 -12.40 4.70
C PRO A 136 -11.63 -12.35 3.40
N ALA A 137 -11.76 -13.39 2.61
CA ALA A 137 -11.36 -13.36 1.21
C ALA A 137 -12.32 -12.40 0.47
N CYS A 138 -12.04 -11.11 0.54
CA CYS A 138 -12.79 -10.09 -0.17
C CYS A 138 -11.82 -9.19 -0.95
N ARG A 139 -12.28 -8.71 -2.07
CA ARG A 139 -11.57 -7.74 -2.89
C ARG A 139 -12.49 -6.61 -3.29
N PHE A 140 -11.94 -5.47 -3.65
CA PHE A 140 -12.72 -4.41 -4.26
C PHE A 140 -13.12 -4.77 -5.69
N LYS A 141 -14.40 -4.59 -6.03
CA LYS A 141 -14.93 -4.73 -7.39
C LYS A 141 -14.28 -3.78 -8.38
N SER A 142 -14.01 -2.56 -7.90
CA SER A 142 -13.33 -1.52 -8.66
C SER A 142 -12.28 -0.87 -7.80
N VAL A 143 -11.11 -0.60 -8.38
CA VAL A 143 -10.01 0.11 -7.71
C VAL A 143 -10.17 1.63 -7.80
N VAL A 144 -11.03 2.12 -8.69
CA VAL A 144 -11.33 3.56 -8.84
C VAL A 144 -12.83 3.74 -8.75
N VAL A 145 -13.27 4.64 -7.87
CA VAL A 145 -14.68 4.96 -7.68
C VAL A 145 -14.89 6.47 -7.56
N ARG A 146 -16.09 6.92 -7.94
CA ARG A 146 -16.59 8.27 -7.68
C ARG A 146 -17.87 8.14 -6.89
N ASP A 147 -17.79 8.45 -5.62
CA ASP A 147 -18.90 8.31 -4.67
C ASP A 147 -18.89 9.50 -3.71
N ALA A 148 -19.92 10.33 -3.82
CA ALA A 148 -20.05 11.52 -2.97
C ALA A 148 -20.21 11.17 -1.47
N ALA A 149 -20.85 10.04 -1.16
CA ALA A 149 -21.00 9.60 0.24
C ALA A 149 -19.66 9.14 0.82
N LEU A 150 -18.88 8.38 0.04
CA LEU A 150 -17.55 7.95 0.45
C LEU A 150 -16.59 9.16 0.57
N SER A 151 -16.67 10.12 -0.36
CA SER A 151 -15.92 11.38 -0.27
C SER A 151 -16.28 12.17 0.99
N ALA A 152 -17.56 12.27 1.33
CA ALA A 152 -18.01 12.95 2.54
C ALA A 152 -17.51 12.25 3.82
N CYS A 153 -17.45 10.92 3.85
CA CYS A 153 -16.83 10.19 4.95
C CYS A 153 -15.34 10.51 5.10
N MET A 154 -14.62 10.57 3.97
CA MET A 154 -13.22 10.99 3.95
C MET A 154 -13.04 12.42 4.45
N ASP A 155 -13.89 13.36 4.02
CA ASP A 155 -13.85 14.76 4.45
C ASP A 155 -14.08 14.88 5.96
N ARG A 156 -15.06 14.16 6.50
CA ARG A 156 -15.37 14.14 7.94
C ARG A 156 -14.19 13.64 8.76
N LEU A 157 -13.58 12.52 8.37
CA LEU A 157 -12.40 11.98 9.06
C LEU A 157 -11.20 12.92 9.00
N TYR A 158 -10.93 13.52 7.84
CA TYR A 158 -9.83 14.45 7.71
C TYR A 158 -10.06 15.79 8.42
N ALA A 159 -11.30 16.16 8.74
CA ALA A 159 -11.58 17.32 9.57
C ALA A 159 -11.00 17.15 10.99
N PHE A 160 -11.09 15.94 11.57
CA PHE A 160 -10.47 15.63 12.85
C PHE A 160 -8.94 15.74 12.82
N ALA A 161 -8.30 15.23 11.75
CA ALA A 161 -6.85 15.29 11.61
C ALA A 161 -6.27 16.73 11.41
N ARG A 162 -7.13 17.72 11.13
CA ARG A 162 -6.72 19.11 10.83
C ARG A 162 -6.92 20.07 11.98
N THR A 163 -7.64 19.69 12.99
CA THR A 163 -7.92 20.55 14.16
C THR A 163 -7.12 20.07 15.36
N ASP A 164 -6.43 21.03 16.02
CA ASP A 164 -5.69 20.76 17.27
C ASP A 164 -6.61 20.68 18.51
N SER A 165 -7.93 20.72 18.31
CA SER A 165 -8.90 20.57 19.40
C SER A 165 -9.11 19.10 19.72
N ALA A 166 -9.20 18.78 21.00
CA ALA A 166 -9.61 17.45 21.44
C ALA A 166 -11.04 17.18 20.92
N HIS A 167 -11.17 16.10 20.18
CA HIS A 167 -12.46 15.60 19.71
C HIS A 167 -12.97 14.51 20.66
N ASP A 168 -14.26 14.26 20.61
CA ASP A 168 -14.84 13.11 21.31
C ASP A 168 -14.37 11.82 20.61
N PRO A 169 -13.69 10.91 21.31
CA PRO A 169 -13.22 9.65 20.73
C PRO A 169 -14.35 8.82 20.10
N LEU A 170 -15.56 8.90 20.64
CA LEU A 170 -16.72 8.20 20.09
C LEU A 170 -17.13 8.80 18.72
N GLU A 171 -17.08 10.12 18.57
CA GLU A 171 -17.40 10.77 17.30
C GLU A 171 -16.37 10.42 16.20
N GLU A 172 -15.11 10.36 16.58
CA GLU A 172 -14.04 9.92 15.67
C GLU A 172 -14.21 8.47 15.25
N GLU A 173 -14.53 7.58 16.20
CA GLU A 173 -14.74 6.17 15.94
C GLU A 173 -15.98 5.95 15.04
N GLU A 174 -17.08 6.62 15.31
CA GLU A 174 -18.27 6.60 14.44
C GLU A 174 -17.95 7.03 13.01
N ALA A 175 -17.15 8.06 12.83
CA ALA A 175 -16.76 8.53 11.49
C ALA A 175 -15.89 7.51 10.76
N LEU A 176 -14.99 6.82 11.46
CA LEU A 176 -14.20 5.74 10.88
C LEU A 176 -15.08 4.57 10.46
N TRP A 177 -15.97 4.11 11.34
CA TRP A 177 -16.88 3.01 11.03
C TRP A 177 -17.81 3.34 9.86
N ALA A 178 -18.27 4.59 9.75
CA ALA A 178 -19.05 5.06 8.60
C ALA A 178 -18.23 4.97 7.29
N LEU A 179 -16.96 5.36 7.31
CA LEU A 179 -16.06 5.21 6.15
C LEU A 179 -15.88 3.74 5.78
N LEU A 180 -15.60 2.87 6.76
CA LEU A 180 -15.36 1.45 6.54
C LEU A 180 -16.61 0.75 5.99
N ALA A 181 -17.77 1.02 6.57
CA ALA A 181 -19.06 0.47 6.11
C ALA A 181 -19.39 0.91 4.68
N GLN A 182 -19.19 2.19 4.36
CA GLN A 182 -19.38 2.69 2.99
C GLN A 182 -18.41 2.06 2.01
N THR A 183 -17.14 1.87 2.41
CA THR A 183 -16.10 1.22 1.60
C THR A 183 -16.41 -0.26 1.38
N ALA A 184 -16.90 -0.97 2.39
CA ALA A 184 -17.25 -2.38 2.31
C ALA A 184 -18.30 -2.69 1.23
N ARG A 185 -19.14 -1.74 0.84
CA ARG A 185 -20.12 -1.88 -0.26
C ARG A 185 -19.46 -2.10 -1.62
N TYR A 186 -18.21 -1.70 -1.76
CA TYR A 186 -17.42 -1.91 -2.97
C TYR A 186 -16.67 -3.25 -2.97
N CYS A 187 -16.75 -4.00 -1.87
CA CYS A 187 -16.18 -5.33 -1.80
C CYS A 187 -17.13 -6.37 -2.43
N GLU A 188 -16.52 -7.38 -3.00
CA GLU A 188 -17.16 -8.66 -3.27
C GLU A 188 -16.49 -9.72 -2.41
N SER A 189 -17.31 -10.61 -1.87
CA SER A 189 -16.78 -11.82 -1.25
C SER A 189 -16.16 -12.64 -2.36
N GLU A 190 -14.90 -12.98 -2.24
CA GLU A 190 -14.40 -14.13 -2.96
C GLU A 190 -15.10 -15.35 -2.35
N ALA A 191 -16.30 -15.67 -2.85
CA ALA A 191 -16.90 -16.95 -2.55
C ALA A 191 -15.82 -17.98 -2.87
N ALA A 192 -15.53 -18.86 -1.92
CA ALA A 192 -14.63 -19.95 -2.14
C ALA A 192 -15.22 -20.82 -3.26
N GLU A 193 -14.99 -20.44 -4.51
CA GLU A 193 -15.00 -21.43 -5.57
C GLU A 193 -13.99 -22.49 -5.12
N PRO A 194 -14.36 -23.77 -5.14
CA PRO A 194 -13.40 -24.81 -4.86
C PRO A 194 -12.19 -24.53 -5.77
N PRO A 195 -10.97 -24.47 -5.21
CA PRO A 195 -9.81 -24.07 -5.99
C PRO A 195 -9.80 -24.91 -7.25
N ALA A 196 -9.92 -24.26 -8.41
CA ALA A 196 -9.63 -24.91 -9.67
C ALA A 196 -8.24 -25.56 -9.51
N PRO A 197 -8.01 -26.78 -10.03
CA PRO A 197 -6.73 -27.44 -9.87
C PRO A 197 -5.65 -26.45 -10.29
N GLU A 198 -4.83 -26.01 -9.31
CA GLU A 198 -3.82 -24.98 -9.51
C GLU A 198 -2.98 -25.36 -10.73
N ALA A 199 -2.91 -24.46 -11.71
CA ALA A 199 -1.99 -24.66 -12.81
C ALA A 199 -0.57 -24.89 -12.21
N PRO A 200 0.23 -25.81 -12.75
CA PRO A 200 1.58 -26.07 -12.22
C PRO A 200 2.42 -24.79 -12.00
N SER A 201 2.16 -23.74 -12.77
CA SER A 201 2.78 -22.42 -12.62
C SER A 201 2.38 -21.71 -11.33
N ALA A 202 1.10 -21.75 -10.93
CA ALA A 202 0.63 -21.09 -9.71
C ALA A 202 1.24 -21.72 -8.45
N ALA A 203 1.33 -23.04 -8.38
CA ALA A 203 2.01 -23.72 -7.28
C ALA A 203 3.51 -23.36 -7.18
N ASN A 204 4.18 -23.18 -8.35
CA ASN A 204 5.57 -22.77 -8.40
C ASN A 204 5.76 -21.34 -7.87
N VAL A 205 4.86 -20.43 -8.27
CA VAL A 205 4.87 -19.04 -7.80
C VAL A 205 4.53 -18.96 -6.31
N ALA A 206 3.56 -19.73 -5.84
CA ALA A 206 3.20 -19.80 -4.42
C ALA A 206 4.40 -20.23 -3.54
N ARG A 207 5.15 -21.26 -3.98
CA ARG A 207 6.38 -21.69 -3.26
C ARG A 207 7.45 -20.60 -3.25
N ALA A 208 7.67 -19.90 -4.37
CA ALA A 208 8.63 -18.82 -4.44
C ALA A 208 8.21 -17.63 -3.54
N ARG A 209 6.93 -17.28 -3.49
CA ARG A 209 6.40 -16.25 -2.59
C ARG A 209 6.62 -16.62 -1.13
N ALA A 210 6.22 -17.81 -0.72
CA ALA A 210 6.41 -18.29 0.64
C ALA A 210 7.89 -18.24 1.05
N TYR A 211 8.79 -18.67 0.17
CA TYR A 211 10.23 -18.60 0.41
C TYR A 211 10.72 -17.16 0.62
N LEU A 212 10.26 -16.20 -0.20
CA LEU A 212 10.59 -14.79 -0.06
C LEU A 212 10.06 -14.20 1.25
N GLU A 213 8.81 -14.54 1.61
CA GLU A 213 8.13 -14.07 2.82
C GLU A 213 8.73 -14.63 4.11
N GLU A 214 9.17 -15.89 4.11
CA GLU A 214 9.82 -16.52 5.26
C GLU A 214 11.27 -16.07 5.45
N ARG A 215 11.98 -15.84 4.37
CA ARG A 215 13.44 -15.59 4.39
C ARG A 215 13.83 -14.18 3.98
N PHE A 216 12.90 -13.23 4.03
CA PHE A 216 13.10 -11.85 3.55
C PHE A 216 14.36 -11.17 4.10
N ALA A 217 14.77 -11.46 5.34
CA ALA A 217 15.94 -10.86 5.96
C ALA A 217 17.28 -11.46 5.48
N SER A 218 17.25 -12.59 4.77
CA SER A 218 18.44 -13.30 4.30
C SER A 218 18.89 -12.80 2.94
N CYS A 219 20.12 -13.15 2.55
CA CYS A 219 20.57 -13.02 1.18
C CYS A 219 19.92 -14.14 0.35
N ILE A 220 19.04 -13.77 -0.57
CA ILE A 220 18.29 -14.69 -1.44
C ILE A 220 18.79 -14.50 -2.87
N THR A 221 19.18 -15.59 -3.52
CA THR A 221 19.59 -15.60 -4.92
C THR A 221 18.45 -16.05 -5.81
N LEU A 222 18.54 -15.75 -7.10
CA LEU A 222 17.58 -16.26 -8.08
C LEU A 222 17.65 -17.80 -8.20
N ASP A 223 18.83 -18.38 -7.92
CA ASP A 223 19.02 -19.83 -7.90
C ASP A 223 18.25 -20.49 -6.75
N ASP A 224 18.30 -19.89 -5.57
CA ASP A 224 17.55 -20.39 -4.42
C ASP A 224 16.06 -20.43 -4.72
N LEU A 225 15.55 -19.36 -5.32
CA LEU A 225 14.13 -19.27 -5.69
C LEU A 225 13.74 -20.25 -6.80
N ALA A 226 14.57 -20.38 -7.84
CA ALA A 226 14.33 -21.29 -8.95
C ALA A 226 14.34 -22.74 -8.47
N CYS A 227 15.27 -23.08 -7.59
CA CYS A 227 15.37 -24.39 -6.94
C CYS A 227 14.10 -24.66 -6.07
N CYS A 228 13.73 -23.71 -5.22
CA CYS A 228 12.53 -23.83 -4.37
C CYS A 228 11.25 -24.00 -5.21
N ALA A 229 11.12 -23.23 -6.27
CA ALA A 229 9.97 -23.29 -7.18
C ALA A 229 9.97 -24.54 -8.08
N GLY A 230 11.12 -25.21 -8.27
CA GLY A 230 11.26 -26.38 -9.15
C GLY A 230 11.21 -26.01 -10.63
N VAL A 231 11.73 -24.85 -11.01
CA VAL A 231 11.73 -24.32 -12.39
C VAL A 231 13.05 -23.65 -12.74
N SER A 232 13.28 -23.37 -14.03
CA SER A 232 14.45 -22.56 -14.43
C SER A 232 14.29 -21.10 -14.02
N ARG A 233 15.43 -20.38 -13.86
CA ARG A 233 15.43 -18.94 -13.51
C ARG A 233 14.59 -18.10 -14.45
N TYR A 234 14.75 -18.30 -15.76
CA TYR A 234 13.99 -17.57 -16.77
C TYR A 234 12.47 -17.83 -16.66
N HIS A 235 12.10 -19.09 -16.53
CA HIS A 235 10.69 -19.47 -16.36
C HIS A 235 10.11 -18.88 -15.08
N LEU A 236 10.86 -18.94 -13.96
CA LEU A 236 10.45 -18.34 -12.70
C LEU A 236 10.16 -16.83 -12.83
N ILE A 237 11.11 -16.05 -13.38
CA ILE A 237 10.91 -14.59 -13.53
C ILE A 237 9.65 -14.31 -14.34
N ARG A 238 9.44 -15.02 -15.45
CA ARG A 238 8.29 -14.82 -16.32
C ARG A 238 6.98 -15.12 -15.60
N VAL A 239 6.81 -16.35 -15.08
CA VAL A 239 5.55 -16.76 -14.44
C VAL A 239 5.27 -16.01 -13.14
N PHE A 240 6.31 -15.69 -12.37
CA PHE A 240 6.18 -14.90 -11.15
C PHE A 240 5.69 -13.49 -11.47
N SER A 241 6.25 -12.85 -12.51
CA SER A 241 5.84 -11.50 -12.91
C SER A 241 4.46 -11.47 -13.55
N GLU A 242 4.10 -12.50 -14.31
CA GLU A 242 2.76 -12.66 -14.91
C GLU A 242 1.69 -12.80 -13.82
N GLU A 243 1.96 -13.58 -12.77
CA GLU A 243 0.99 -13.87 -11.71
C GLU A 243 0.93 -12.77 -10.65
N THR A 244 2.09 -12.24 -10.21
CA THR A 244 2.15 -11.26 -9.10
C THR A 244 2.17 -9.81 -9.56
N GLY A 245 2.39 -9.54 -10.83
CA GLY A 245 2.61 -8.19 -11.35
C GLY A 245 3.97 -7.58 -10.98
N LEU A 246 4.85 -8.32 -10.27
CA LEU A 246 6.16 -7.87 -9.81
C LEU A 246 7.24 -8.88 -10.15
N THR A 247 8.47 -8.41 -10.40
CA THR A 247 9.61 -9.31 -10.43
C THR A 247 9.90 -9.86 -9.02
N PRO A 248 10.53 -11.05 -8.88
CA PRO A 248 10.89 -11.61 -7.57
C PRO A 248 11.66 -10.63 -6.67
N HIS A 249 12.63 -9.91 -7.25
CA HIS A 249 13.38 -8.88 -6.51
C HIS A 249 12.51 -7.73 -6.03
N ARG A 250 11.58 -7.26 -6.87
CA ARG A 250 10.67 -6.16 -6.49
C ARG A 250 9.69 -6.60 -5.41
N TYR A 251 9.22 -7.84 -5.50
CA TYR A 251 8.39 -8.46 -4.48
C TYR A 251 9.12 -8.52 -3.12
N LEU A 252 10.37 -9.02 -3.12
CA LEU A 252 11.20 -9.04 -1.92
C LEU A 252 11.39 -7.64 -1.32
N GLN A 253 11.62 -6.62 -2.15
CA GLN A 253 11.72 -5.24 -1.67
C GLN A 253 10.44 -4.76 -0.99
N ALA A 254 9.26 -5.12 -1.51
CA ALA A 254 7.98 -4.77 -0.91
C ALA A 254 7.80 -5.48 0.44
N VAL A 255 8.08 -6.78 0.52
CA VAL A 255 8.05 -7.54 1.78
C VAL A 255 8.97 -6.91 2.83
N ARG A 256 10.21 -6.58 2.46
CA ARG A 256 11.18 -5.92 3.35
C ARG A 256 10.70 -4.55 3.83
N ALA A 257 10.08 -3.77 2.95
CA ALA A 257 9.57 -2.45 3.28
C ALA A 257 8.38 -2.53 4.25
N ASN A 258 7.47 -3.49 4.07
CA ASN A 258 6.36 -3.75 4.99
C ASN A 258 6.92 -4.14 6.39
N ARG A 259 7.86 -5.07 6.45
CA ARG A 259 8.51 -5.46 7.73
C ARG A 259 9.26 -4.31 8.40
N ALA A 260 9.93 -3.47 7.60
CA ALA A 260 10.58 -2.27 8.12
C ALA A 260 9.55 -1.30 8.73
N ARG A 261 8.37 -1.17 8.11
CA ARG A 261 7.28 -0.34 8.63
C ARG A 261 6.80 -0.81 9.99
N ASP A 262 6.58 -2.12 10.17
CA ASP A 262 6.17 -2.71 11.45
C ASP A 262 7.19 -2.43 12.56
N LEU A 263 8.48 -2.63 12.27
CA LEU A 263 9.56 -2.38 13.21
C LEU A 263 9.70 -0.89 13.57
N LEU A 264 9.54 0.01 12.60
CA LEU A 264 9.54 1.45 12.83
C LEU A 264 8.36 1.89 13.69
N ALA A 265 7.17 1.31 13.46
CA ALA A 265 5.98 1.54 14.28
C ALA A 265 6.20 1.08 15.74
N ALA A 266 6.91 -0.03 15.93
CA ALA A 266 7.34 -0.52 17.25
C ALA A 266 8.47 0.31 17.88
N GLY A 267 8.93 1.40 17.22
CA GLY A 267 9.94 2.32 17.76
C GLY A 267 11.39 1.86 17.61
N VAL A 268 11.66 0.79 16.88
CA VAL A 268 13.02 0.27 16.65
C VAL A 268 13.87 1.30 15.91
N ASP A 269 15.18 1.34 16.20
CA ASP A 269 16.09 2.28 15.55
C ASP A 269 16.24 1.97 14.06
N PRO A 270 16.26 2.99 13.16
CA PRO A 270 16.33 2.78 11.72
C PRO A 270 17.53 1.96 11.24
N ALA A 271 18.67 2.04 11.89
CA ALA A 271 19.83 1.23 11.52
C ALA A 271 19.58 -0.26 11.85
N GLU A 272 19.00 -0.54 13.01
CA GLU A 272 18.59 -1.87 13.40
C GLU A 272 17.45 -2.40 12.51
N VAL A 273 16.47 -1.54 12.17
CA VAL A 273 15.39 -1.88 11.23
C VAL A 273 15.96 -2.31 9.89
N ALA A 274 16.92 -1.58 9.33
CA ALA A 274 17.54 -1.94 8.06
C ALA A 274 18.14 -3.35 8.09
N ALA A 275 18.91 -3.65 9.15
CA ALA A 275 19.53 -4.96 9.34
C ALA A 275 18.48 -6.07 9.49
N ARG A 276 17.48 -5.87 10.35
CA ARG A 276 16.42 -6.86 10.64
C ARG A 276 15.48 -7.10 9.49
N SER A 277 15.33 -6.11 8.61
CA SER A 277 14.49 -6.21 7.39
C SER A 277 15.28 -6.66 6.15
N GLY A 278 16.56 -7.00 6.29
CA GLY A 278 17.37 -7.55 5.20
C GLY A 278 17.84 -6.53 4.18
N PHE A 279 17.86 -5.24 4.50
CA PHE A 279 18.48 -4.22 3.67
C PHE A 279 20.00 -4.17 3.90
N ALA A 280 20.75 -3.83 2.87
CA ALA A 280 22.21 -3.73 2.95
C ALA A 280 22.66 -2.68 3.98
N ASP A 281 21.95 -1.55 4.03
CA ASP A 281 22.20 -0.43 4.92
C ASP A 281 20.94 0.43 5.10
N GLN A 282 21.00 1.39 6.03
CA GLN A 282 19.92 2.34 6.31
C GLN A 282 19.61 3.25 5.11
N ALA A 283 20.61 3.61 4.29
CA ALA A 283 20.40 4.48 3.13
C ALA A 283 19.66 3.74 2.02
N HIS A 284 19.98 2.45 1.80
CA HIS A 284 19.25 1.57 0.88
C HIS A 284 17.80 1.40 1.34
N MET A 285 17.57 1.06 2.62
CA MET A 285 16.24 1.00 3.21
C MET A 285 15.49 2.32 3.00
N GLY A 286 16.12 3.45 3.27
CA GLY A 286 15.51 4.77 3.13
C GLY A 286 15.02 5.06 1.71
N ARG A 287 15.82 4.72 0.70
CA ARG A 287 15.44 4.89 -0.72
C ARG A 287 14.25 4.00 -1.10
N VAL A 288 14.31 2.71 -0.77
CA VAL A 288 13.23 1.76 -1.07
C VAL A 288 11.95 2.13 -0.34
N TYR A 289 12.04 2.38 0.96
CA TYR A 289 10.91 2.77 1.80
C TYR A 289 10.21 4.03 1.26
N LYS A 290 11.00 5.10 0.98
CA LYS A 290 10.46 6.34 0.41
C LYS A 290 9.81 6.11 -0.96
N SER A 291 10.35 5.21 -1.79
CA SER A 291 9.76 4.91 -3.10
C SER A 291 8.39 4.23 -3.00
N PHE A 292 8.12 3.48 -1.94
CA PHE A 292 6.87 2.75 -1.73
C PHE A 292 5.83 3.57 -0.97
N TYR A 293 6.26 4.15 0.16
CA TYR A 293 5.35 4.86 1.07
C TYR A 293 5.32 6.38 0.86
N GLY A 294 6.18 6.90 0.00
CA GLY A 294 6.26 8.33 -0.24
C GLY A 294 6.95 9.14 0.86
N ILE A 295 7.24 8.56 2.03
CA ILE A 295 7.87 9.22 3.19
C ILE A 295 9.16 8.52 3.60
N THR A 296 9.96 9.18 4.43
CA THR A 296 11.19 8.56 4.97
C THR A 296 10.88 7.69 6.19
N PRO A 297 11.72 6.66 6.46
CA PRO A 297 11.62 5.87 7.69
C PRO A 297 11.65 6.72 8.97
N GLY A 298 12.47 7.79 8.98
CA GLY A 298 12.57 8.71 10.11
C GLY A 298 11.29 9.49 10.35
N SER A 299 10.67 10.04 9.29
CA SER A 299 9.39 10.74 9.38
C SER A 299 8.29 9.81 9.87
N TYR A 300 8.24 8.57 9.36
CA TYR A 300 7.28 7.57 9.81
C TYR A 300 7.45 7.23 11.30
N ARG A 301 8.69 6.95 11.74
CA ARG A 301 8.98 6.65 13.15
C ARG A 301 8.58 7.80 14.09
N THR A 302 8.82 9.03 13.67
CA THR A 302 8.43 10.21 14.46
C THR A 302 6.92 10.27 14.64
N ALA A 303 6.16 10.11 13.57
CA ALA A 303 4.70 10.08 13.61
C ALA A 303 4.16 8.93 14.47
N ALA A 304 4.75 7.74 14.37
CA ALA A 304 4.36 6.58 15.18
C ALA A 304 4.68 6.75 16.68
N ARG A 305 5.77 7.46 17.04
CA ARG A 305 6.16 7.69 18.46
C ARG A 305 5.30 8.73 19.16
N THR A 306 4.74 9.70 18.47
CA THR A 306 3.79 10.64 19.06
C THR A 306 2.60 9.90 19.66
N ARG A 307 2.20 8.79 19.04
CA ARG A 307 1.15 7.89 19.49
C ARG A 307 1.40 7.23 20.86
N VAL A 308 2.64 6.87 21.19
CA VAL A 308 2.99 6.14 22.43
C VAL A 308 3.05 7.08 23.65
N ARG A 309 3.13 8.38 23.44
CA ARG A 309 3.23 9.38 24.54
C ARG A 309 1.89 9.96 24.97
N GLU A 310 0.85 9.76 24.18
CA GLU A 310 -0.51 10.31 24.41
C GLU A 310 -1.51 9.26 24.90
N GLY A 311 -1.13 7.99 24.99
CA GLY A 311 -1.88 6.87 25.56
C GLY A 311 -1.22 6.34 26.83
#